data_50beb3fa00fb7e355d430453a8ee66f8
#
_entry.id   50beb3fa00fb7e355d430453a8ee66f8
#
_cell.length_a   1.000
_cell.length_b   1.000
_cell.length_c   1.000
_cell.angle_alpha   90.00
_cell.angle_beta   90.00
_cell.angle_gamma   90.00
#
_symmetry.space_group_name_H-M   'P 1'
#
loop_
_entity.id
_entity.type
_entity.pdbx_description
1 polymer ?
#
loop_
_entity_poly.entity_id
_entity_poly.type
_entity_poly.pdbx_seq_one_letter_code
_entity_poly.pdbx_strand_id
1 'polypeptide(L)'
;GQVLLQLDNSMIKQSVAAATQNIETVKAQAALAKSVYEKQKNLWEQNIGSEIQLLTAKTNAEALSSQLKAAMEQLGMAKDQLAYTSVRSDVDGVAEEVNVKVGELFMGPGQLKIVNTDRLKLTSQVPENYAGKIRVGSDVTLIFPDLNKSMDTKLTVVGNVIDPLSRSFFVEAKLPVDKNFRPNQLAQVKIKDYTKKNAI
;
A
#
# COMPACT_ATOMS: atom_id res chain seq x y z
N GLY A 1 -2.59 -5.18 6.58
CA GLY A 1 -1.56 -5.52 7.43
C GLY A 1 -1.67 -5.26 8.92
N GLN A 2 -0.73 -5.81 9.64
CA GLN A 2 -0.58 -5.65 11.08
C GLN A 2 -0.30 -4.20 11.45
N VAL A 3 -0.86 -3.72 12.56
CA VAL A 3 -0.53 -2.39 13.10
C VAL A 3 0.89 -2.45 13.68
N LEU A 4 1.73 -1.54 13.25
CA LEU A 4 3.12 -1.42 13.69
C LEU A 4 3.24 -0.40 14.82
N LEU A 5 2.48 0.69 14.69
CA LEU A 5 2.53 1.79 15.63
C LEU A 5 1.19 2.52 15.62
N GLN A 6 0.81 3.07 16.77
CA GLN A 6 -0.39 3.87 16.94
C GLN A 6 0.02 5.27 17.41
N LEU A 7 -0.34 6.28 16.61
CA LEU A 7 -0.19 7.69 17.00
C LEU A 7 -1.28 8.10 17.99
N ASP A 8 -1.05 9.16 18.75
CA ASP A 8 -2.10 9.74 19.58
C ASP A 8 -3.25 10.21 18.68
N ASN A 9 -4.42 9.70 18.95
CA ASN A 9 -5.62 9.94 18.16
C ASN A 9 -6.80 10.46 18.99
N SER A 10 -6.56 10.92 20.21
CA SER A 10 -7.58 11.37 21.13
C SER A 10 -8.45 12.51 20.54
N MET A 11 -7.82 13.52 19.96
CA MET A 11 -8.53 14.63 19.31
C MET A 11 -9.28 14.20 18.05
N ILE A 12 -8.70 13.29 17.25
CA ILE A 12 -9.33 12.82 16.02
C ILE A 12 -10.55 11.95 16.34
N LYS A 13 -10.48 11.12 17.38
CA LYS A 13 -11.63 10.36 17.88
C LYS A 13 -12.78 11.29 18.31
N GLN A 14 -12.48 12.39 18.97
CA GLN A 14 -13.49 13.39 19.35
C GLN A 14 -14.12 14.04 18.10
N SER A 15 -13.31 14.35 17.07
CA SER A 15 -13.82 14.87 15.80
C SER A 15 -14.75 13.89 15.11
N VAL A 16 -14.40 12.58 15.07
CA VAL A 16 -15.28 11.52 14.54
C VAL A 16 -16.58 11.43 15.33
N ALA A 17 -16.52 11.51 16.66
CA ALA A 17 -17.71 11.49 17.52
C ALA A 17 -18.62 12.69 17.24
N ALA A 18 -18.06 13.90 17.14
CA ALA A 18 -18.80 15.11 16.80
C ALA A 18 -19.46 15.04 15.42
N ALA A 19 -18.73 14.58 14.41
CA ALA A 19 -19.28 14.38 13.07
C ALA A 19 -20.41 13.34 13.06
N THR A 20 -20.27 12.26 13.82
CA THR A 20 -21.32 11.25 13.99
C THR A 20 -22.57 11.84 14.61
N GLN A 21 -22.43 12.63 15.67
CA GLN A 21 -23.57 13.30 16.32
C GLN A 21 -24.27 14.30 15.38
N ASN A 22 -23.49 15.02 14.56
CA ASN A 22 -24.05 15.93 13.55
C ASN A 22 -24.90 15.17 12.52
N ILE A 23 -24.43 14.00 12.06
CA ILE A 23 -25.21 13.16 11.13
C ILE A 23 -26.57 12.77 11.74
N GLU A 24 -26.62 12.34 12.98
CA GLU A 24 -27.89 11.95 13.62
C GLU A 24 -28.89 13.13 13.65
N THR A 25 -28.39 14.34 13.89
CA THR A 25 -29.23 15.56 13.87
C THR A 25 -29.77 15.84 12.46
N VAL A 26 -28.88 15.88 11.45
CA VAL A 26 -29.26 16.17 10.07
C VAL A 26 -30.17 15.06 9.49
N LYS A 27 -29.92 13.81 9.84
CA LYS A 27 -30.72 12.65 9.44
C LYS A 27 -32.15 12.76 9.94
N ALA A 28 -32.33 13.18 11.20
CA ALA A 28 -33.68 13.40 11.76
C ALA A 28 -34.41 14.54 11.02
N GLN A 29 -33.72 15.63 10.69
CA GLN A 29 -34.27 16.75 9.94
C GLN A 29 -34.65 16.33 8.50
N ALA A 30 -33.77 15.59 7.82
CA ALA A 30 -34.01 15.08 6.46
C ALA A 30 -35.20 14.09 6.44
N ALA A 31 -35.31 13.23 7.44
CA ALA A 31 -36.43 12.29 7.57
C ALA A 31 -37.77 13.03 7.77
N LEU A 32 -37.78 14.07 8.61
CA LEU A 32 -38.94 14.91 8.82
C LEU A 32 -39.38 15.60 7.51
N ALA A 33 -38.43 16.27 6.84
CA ALA A 33 -38.70 16.98 5.59
C ALA A 33 -39.21 16.03 4.49
N LYS A 34 -38.64 14.84 4.39
CA LYS A 34 -39.12 13.80 3.47
C LYS A 34 -40.56 13.40 3.78
N SER A 35 -40.86 13.18 5.05
CA SER A 35 -42.25 12.82 5.47
C SER A 35 -43.24 13.95 5.16
N VAL A 36 -42.83 15.20 5.37
CA VAL A 36 -43.68 16.38 5.02
C VAL A 36 -43.92 16.42 3.50
N TYR A 37 -42.86 16.26 2.71
CA TYR A 37 -42.98 16.21 1.24
C TYR A 37 -43.94 15.07 0.78
N GLU A 38 -43.75 13.86 1.30
CA GLU A 38 -44.62 12.71 0.94
C GLU A 38 -46.11 12.96 1.29
N LYS A 39 -46.38 13.56 2.45
CA LYS A 39 -47.75 13.93 2.84
C LYS A 39 -48.32 15.02 1.92
N GLN A 40 -47.52 16.06 1.62
CA GLN A 40 -47.94 17.14 0.73
C GLN A 40 -48.19 16.64 -0.69
N LYS A 41 -47.37 15.69 -1.17
CA LYS A 41 -47.58 15.01 -2.46
C LYS A 41 -48.88 14.23 -2.50
N ASN A 42 -49.18 13.46 -1.46
CA ASN A 42 -50.43 12.68 -1.38
C ASN A 42 -51.67 13.58 -1.34
N LEU A 43 -51.60 14.75 -0.68
CA LEU A 43 -52.69 15.73 -0.68
C LEU A 43 -52.89 16.35 -2.07
N TRP A 44 -51.78 16.72 -2.73
CA TRP A 44 -51.80 17.26 -4.09
C TRP A 44 -52.41 16.28 -5.11
N GLU A 45 -52.08 14.98 -5.03
CA GLU A 45 -52.66 13.92 -5.85
C GLU A 45 -54.18 13.77 -5.66
N GLN A 46 -54.70 14.20 -4.51
CA GLN A 46 -56.13 14.29 -4.22
C GLN A 46 -56.74 15.64 -4.59
N ASN A 47 -56.00 16.51 -5.30
CA ASN A 47 -56.38 17.88 -5.65
C ASN A 47 -56.60 18.79 -4.43
N ILE A 48 -55.89 18.53 -3.32
CA ILE A 48 -55.89 19.33 -2.09
C ILE A 48 -54.56 20.08 -1.94
N GLY A 49 -54.60 21.40 -1.77
CA GLY A 49 -53.43 22.25 -1.54
C GLY A 49 -53.01 23.03 -2.78
N SER A 50 -51.83 23.66 -2.72
CA SER A 50 -51.25 24.44 -3.82
C SER A 50 -49.96 23.83 -4.33
N GLU A 51 -49.69 24.03 -5.62
CA GLU A 51 -48.44 23.60 -6.27
C GLU A 51 -47.22 24.21 -5.57
N ILE A 52 -47.33 25.46 -5.09
CA ILE A 52 -46.27 26.12 -4.35
C ILE A 52 -45.92 25.38 -3.05
N GLN A 53 -46.93 24.88 -2.32
CA GLN A 53 -46.69 24.12 -1.10
C GLN A 53 -45.96 22.80 -1.38
N LEU A 54 -46.36 22.09 -2.43
CA LEU A 54 -45.70 20.86 -2.87
C LEU A 54 -44.23 21.14 -3.27
N LEU A 55 -44.03 22.16 -4.11
CA LEU A 55 -42.67 22.52 -4.57
C LEU A 55 -41.78 22.93 -3.40
N THR A 56 -42.28 23.72 -2.46
CA THR A 56 -41.53 24.13 -1.26
C THR A 56 -41.14 22.91 -0.42
N ALA A 57 -42.08 22.00 -0.17
CA ALA A 57 -41.78 20.77 0.60
C ALA A 57 -40.77 19.88 -0.12
N LYS A 58 -40.85 19.75 -1.43
CA LYS A 58 -39.92 19.01 -2.27
C LYS A 58 -38.50 19.61 -2.17
N THR A 59 -38.39 20.92 -2.42
CA THR A 59 -37.09 21.58 -2.38
C THR A 59 -36.43 21.50 -1.00
N ASN A 60 -37.22 21.61 0.07
CA ASN A 60 -36.70 21.47 1.42
C ASN A 60 -36.21 20.06 1.71
N ALA A 61 -36.95 19.03 1.26
CA ALA A 61 -36.54 17.62 1.39
C ALA A 61 -35.24 17.32 0.60
N GLU A 62 -35.13 17.85 -0.61
CA GLU A 62 -33.92 17.72 -1.45
C GLU A 62 -32.72 18.44 -0.84
N ALA A 63 -32.91 19.65 -0.31
CA ALA A 63 -31.86 20.41 0.37
C ALA A 63 -31.32 19.66 1.60
N LEU A 64 -32.20 19.18 2.48
CA LEU A 64 -31.80 18.43 3.66
C LEU A 64 -31.20 17.06 3.33
N SER A 65 -31.64 16.41 2.27
CA SER A 65 -31.01 15.19 1.75
C SER A 65 -29.58 15.47 1.28
N SER A 66 -29.36 16.58 0.58
CA SER A 66 -28.01 17.00 0.15
C SER A 66 -27.13 17.37 1.34
N GLN A 67 -27.70 18.03 2.35
CA GLN A 67 -26.98 18.34 3.58
C GLN A 67 -26.59 17.08 4.37
N LEU A 68 -27.47 16.06 4.41
CA LEU A 68 -27.14 14.77 5.01
C LEU A 68 -25.99 14.10 4.28
N LYS A 69 -25.99 14.10 2.95
CA LYS A 69 -24.89 13.57 2.16
C LYS A 69 -23.57 14.28 2.47
N ALA A 70 -23.57 15.60 2.52
CA ALA A 70 -22.38 16.38 2.86
C ALA A 70 -21.86 16.05 4.28
N ALA A 71 -22.75 15.87 5.25
CA ALA A 71 -22.36 15.46 6.60
C ALA A 71 -21.77 14.04 6.63
N MET A 72 -22.29 13.11 5.81
CA MET A 72 -21.72 11.76 5.69
C MET A 72 -20.31 11.78 5.09
N GLU A 73 -20.07 12.60 4.07
CA GLU A 73 -18.72 12.79 3.49
C GLU A 73 -17.75 13.40 4.54
N GLN A 74 -18.22 14.35 5.34
CA GLN A 74 -17.43 14.91 6.43
C GLN A 74 -17.03 13.84 7.46
N LEU A 75 -17.94 12.94 7.83
CA LEU A 75 -17.63 11.82 8.70
C LEU A 75 -16.64 10.87 8.03
N GLY A 76 -16.78 10.62 6.72
CA GLY A 76 -15.82 9.83 5.94
C GLY A 76 -14.42 10.37 6.09
N MET A 77 -14.22 11.66 5.81
CA MET A 77 -12.92 12.32 5.95
C MET A 77 -12.36 12.23 7.38
N ALA A 78 -13.18 12.40 8.41
CA ALA A 78 -12.74 12.27 9.80
C ALA A 78 -12.32 10.83 10.15
N LYS A 79 -13.00 9.83 9.62
CA LYS A 79 -12.63 8.41 9.78
C LYS A 79 -11.33 8.07 9.05
N ASP A 80 -11.11 8.61 7.87
CA ASP A 80 -9.86 8.41 7.12
C ASP A 80 -8.68 9.03 7.88
N GLN A 81 -8.85 10.24 8.44
CA GLN A 81 -7.84 10.83 9.31
C GLN A 81 -7.55 9.95 10.54
N LEU A 82 -8.58 9.33 11.14
CA LEU A 82 -8.39 8.39 12.24
C LEU A 82 -7.64 7.14 11.79
N ALA A 83 -7.92 6.63 10.61
CA ALA A 83 -7.21 5.46 10.07
C ALA A 83 -5.72 5.74 9.86
N TYR A 84 -5.33 6.94 9.42
CA TYR A 84 -3.93 7.34 9.26
C TYR A 84 -3.15 7.44 10.57
N THR A 85 -3.81 7.49 11.72
CA THR A 85 -3.11 7.42 13.02
C THR A 85 -2.60 6.02 13.35
N SER A 86 -3.04 5.00 12.61
CA SER A 86 -2.57 3.63 12.76
C SER A 86 -1.62 3.29 11.61
N VAL A 87 -0.34 3.31 11.86
CA VAL A 87 0.68 2.90 10.86
C VAL A 87 0.65 1.39 10.73
N ARG A 88 0.39 0.90 9.51
CA ARG A 88 0.26 -0.53 9.22
C ARG A 88 1.31 -0.97 8.22
N SER A 89 1.68 -2.24 8.27
CA SER A 89 2.54 -2.84 7.26
C SER A 89 1.74 -3.12 5.98
N ASP A 90 2.26 -2.67 4.84
CA ASP A 90 1.73 -2.98 3.50
C ASP A 90 2.32 -4.29 2.94
N VAL A 91 3.37 -4.81 3.57
CA VAL A 91 4.09 -6.00 3.13
C VAL A 91 4.20 -7.02 4.25
N ASP A 92 4.27 -8.29 3.88
CA ASP A 92 4.63 -9.36 4.79
C ASP A 92 6.14 -9.33 5.04
N GLY A 93 6.55 -9.52 6.29
CA GLY A 93 7.96 -9.46 6.64
C GLY A 93 8.19 -9.37 8.15
N VAL A 94 9.43 -9.14 8.52
CA VAL A 94 9.86 -8.94 9.90
C VAL A 94 10.21 -7.47 10.11
N ALA A 95 9.71 -6.88 11.19
CA ALA A 95 10.15 -5.55 11.61
C ALA A 95 11.59 -5.65 12.14
N GLU A 96 12.55 -5.17 11.36
CA GLU A 96 13.98 -5.24 11.67
C GLU A 96 14.41 -4.08 12.55
N GLU A 97 13.88 -2.90 12.25
CA GLU A 97 14.19 -1.69 13.01
C GLU A 97 12.88 -1.00 13.43
N VAL A 98 12.77 -0.70 14.71
CA VAL A 98 11.70 0.10 15.29
C VAL A 98 12.34 1.14 16.19
N ASN A 99 12.68 2.28 15.60
CA ASN A 99 13.42 3.36 16.24
C ASN A 99 12.47 4.46 16.75
N VAL A 100 11.38 4.05 17.38
CA VAL A 100 10.41 4.95 18.00
C VAL A 100 9.93 4.38 19.32
N LYS A 101 9.81 5.21 20.34
CA LYS A 101 9.31 4.84 21.67
C LYS A 101 7.99 5.54 21.96
N VAL A 102 7.24 4.97 22.89
CA VAL A 102 6.00 5.59 23.34
C VAL A 102 6.30 6.96 23.95
N GLY A 103 5.59 7.98 23.49
CA GLY A 103 5.77 9.38 23.90
C GLY A 103 6.73 10.19 23.01
N GLU A 104 7.40 9.56 22.05
CA GLU A 104 8.24 10.27 21.09
C GLU A 104 7.46 10.71 19.84
N LEU A 105 7.99 11.73 19.18
CA LEU A 105 7.43 12.21 17.93
C LEU A 105 7.77 11.24 16.78
N PHE A 106 6.74 10.78 16.06
CA PHE A 106 6.94 10.01 14.84
C PHE A 106 7.27 10.94 13.67
N MET A 107 8.48 10.83 13.14
CA MET A 107 9.00 11.70 12.09
C MET A 107 8.89 11.07 10.68
N GLY A 108 8.32 9.88 10.57
CA GLY A 108 8.08 9.25 9.28
C GLY A 108 8.77 7.90 9.06
N PRO A 109 8.80 7.42 7.80
CA PRO A 109 9.16 6.03 7.48
C PRO A 109 10.59 5.61 7.83
N GLY A 110 11.52 6.53 8.02
CA GLY A 110 12.91 6.20 8.42
C GLY A 110 13.06 5.59 9.81
N GLN A 111 12.00 5.63 10.64
CA GLN A 111 12.01 5.05 11.98
C GLN A 111 11.51 3.61 12.04
N LEU A 112 10.94 3.10 10.94
CA LEU A 112 10.41 1.74 10.82
C LEU A 112 10.99 1.08 9.57
N LYS A 113 11.55 -0.13 9.72
CA LYS A 113 12.07 -0.92 8.61
C LYS A 113 11.52 -2.34 8.66
N ILE A 114 10.78 -2.71 7.63
CA ILE A 114 10.26 -4.06 7.46
C ILE A 114 11.02 -4.74 6.34
N VAL A 115 11.52 -5.92 6.60
CA VAL A 115 12.25 -6.73 5.63
C VAL A 115 11.45 -7.97 5.29
N ASN A 116 11.16 -8.13 3.99
CA ASN A 116 10.59 -9.36 3.46
C ASN A 116 11.73 -10.26 2.99
N THR A 117 11.84 -11.44 3.59
CA THR A 117 12.86 -12.44 3.28
C THR A 117 12.35 -13.58 2.40
N ASP A 118 11.06 -13.59 2.04
CA ASP A 118 10.46 -14.67 1.23
C ASP A 118 10.84 -14.60 -0.25
N ARG A 119 11.29 -13.43 -0.71
CA ARG A 119 11.61 -13.18 -2.11
C ARG A 119 12.97 -12.52 -2.26
N LEU A 120 14.00 -13.23 -1.83
CA LEU A 120 15.36 -12.75 -2.01
C LEU A 120 15.81 -12.96 -3.46
N LYS A 121 16.61 -12.04 -3.93
CA LYS A 121 17.28 -12.11 -5.22
C LYS A 121 18.77 -11.84 -5.04
N LEU A 122 19.56 -12.48 -5.83
CA LEU A 122 20.97 -12.14 -5.94
C LEU A 122 21.13 -11.06 -6.99
N THR A 123 21.95 -10.06 -6.68
CA THR A 123 22.33 -9.00 -7.61
C THR A 123 23.84 -8.99 -7.77
N SER A 124 24.33 -8.85 -8.99
CA SER A 124 25.77 -8.74 -9.27
C SER A 124 26.01 -7.83 -10.45
N GLN A 125 27.21 -7.31 -10.52
CA GLN A 125 27.70 -6.57 -11.70
C GLN A 125 28.69 -7.43 -12.47
N VAL A 126 28.54 -7.45 -13.80
CA VAL A 126 29.37 -8.23 -14.71
C VAL A 126 30.11 -7.26 -15.65
N PRO A 127 31.41 -7.41 -15.85
CA PRO A 127 32.18 -6.57 -16.77
C PRO A 127 31.64 -6.55 -18.20
N GLU A 128 31.72 -5.42 -18.89
CA GLU A 128 31.15 -5.19 -20.23
C GLU A 128 31.64 -6.16 -21.29
N ASN A 129 32.86 -6.70 -21.16
CA ASN A 129 33.45 -7.68 -22.11
C ASN A 129 32.67 -9.01 -22.18
N TYR A 130 31.74 -9.24 -21.25
CA TYR A 130 30.84 -10.41 -21.24
C TYR A 130 29.43 -10.10 -21.76
N ALA A 131 29.12 -8.86 -22.13
CA ALA A 131 27.78 -8.43 -22.55
C ALA A 131 27.22 -9.25 -23.73
N GLY A 132 28.06 -9.69 -24.67
CA GLY A 132 27.65 -10.53 -25.79
C GLY A 132 27.47 -12.02 -25.46
N LYS A 133 27.95 -12.48 -24.30
CA LYS A 133 28.00 -13.91 -23.93
C LYS A 133 26.94 -14.28 -22.92
N ILE A 134 26.53 -13.33 -22.07
CA ILE A 134 25.58 -13.55 -20.96
C ILE A 134 24.20 -13.08 -21.38
N ARG A 135 23.18 -13.90 -21.16
CA ARG A 135 21.79 -13.64 -21.50
C ARG A 135 20.87 -14.10 -20.37
N VAL A 136 19.63 -13.62 -20.40
CA VAL A 136 18.59 -14.16 -19.55
C VAL A 136 18.48 -15.67 -19.79
N GLY A 137 18.47 -16.45 -18.70
CA GLY A 137 18.48 -17.90 -18.76
C GLY A 137 19.87 -18.55 -18.73
N SER A 138 20.98 -17.77 -18.76
CA SER A 138 22.34 -18.32 -18.56
C SER A 138 22.45 -19.03 -17.22
N ASP A 139 23.12 -20.19 -17.20
CA ASP A 139 23.33 -20.98 -16.00
C ASP A 139 24.33 -20.28 -15.06
N VAL A 140 23.99 -20.28 -13.77
CA VAL A 140 24.77 -19.63 -12.72
C VAL A 140 24.88 -20.56 -11.53
N THR A 141 26.09 -20.75 -11.04
CA THR A 141 26.35 -21.40 -9.76
C THR A 141 26.60 -20.32 -8.70
N LEU A 142 25.79 -20.34 -7.67
CA LEU A 142 25.90 -19.47 -6.50
C LEU A 142 26.57 -20.22 -5.37
N ILE A 143 27.60 -19.64 -4.79
CA ILE A 143 28.32 -20.19 -3.66
C ILE A 143 28.20 -19.23 -2.51
N PHE A 144 27.70 -19.72 -1.38
CA PHE A 144 27.57 -19.00 -0.12
C PHE A 144 28.61 -19.55 0.86
N PRO A 145 29.77 -18.92 0.98
CA PRO A 145 30.87 -19.47 1.79
C PRO A 145 30.47 -19.65 3.26
N ASP A 146 29.76 -18.66 3.81
CA ASP A 146 29.36 -18.63 5.23
C ASP A 146 28.36 -19.76 5.59
N LEU A 147 27.62 -20.27 4.59
CA LEU A 147 26.65 -21.32 4.78
C LEU A 147 27.15 -22.69 4.30
N ASN A 148 28.36 -22.76 3.75
CA ASN A 148 28.86 -23.94 3.04
C ASN A 148 27.86 -24.52 2.03
N LYS A 149 27.10 -23.64 1.38
CA LYS A 149 26.07 -24.02 0.39
C LYS A 149 26.48 -23.57 -1.01
N SER A 150 26.23 -24.44 -1.96
CA SER A 150 26.32 -24.15 -3.39
C SER A 150 25.02 -24.54 -4.07
N MET A 151 24.58 -23.74 -5.03
CA MET A 151 23.35 -23.99 -5.76
C MET A 151 23.44 -23.48 -7.19
N ASP A 152 22.79 -24.21 -8.09
CA ASP A 152 22.66 -23.79 -9.48
C ASP A 152 21.32 -23.10 -9.70
N THR A 153 21.35 -22.02 -10.45
CA THR A 153 20.16 -21.24 -10.83
C THR A 153 20.37 -20.64 -12.22
N LYS A 154 19.46 -19.79 -12.64
CA LYS A 154 19.56 -19.07 -13.93
C LYS A 154 19.42 -17.58 -13.74
N LEU A 155 20.07 -16.81 -14.59
CA LEU A 155 19.86 -15.38 -14.63
C LEU A 155 18.42 -15.08 -15.05
N THR A 156 17.75 -14.24 -14.27
CA THR A 156 16.39 -13.80 -14.53
C THR A 156 16.34 -12.41 -15.16
N VAL A 157 17.34 -11.58 -14.89
CA VAL A 157 17.49 -10.25 -15.47
C VAL A 157 18.94 -10.06 -15.90
N VAL A 158 19.12 -9.46 -17.08
CA VAL A 158 20.40 -8.97 -17.58
C VAL A 158 20.18 -7.53 -18.04
N GLY A 159 20.89 -6.61 -17.43
CA GLY A 159 20.79 -5.18 -17.74
C GLY A 159 21.29 -4.84 -19.14
N ASN A 160 20.58 -3.96 -19.83
CA ASN A 160 20.95 -3.49 -21.16
C ASN A 160 21.84 -2.24 -21.13
N VAL A 161 22.06 -1.67 -19.95
CA VAL A 161 22.83 -0.43 -19.76
C VAL A 161 24.13 -0.77 -19.08
N ILE A 162 25.23 -0.28 -19.65
CA ILE A 162 26.57 -0.37 -19.05
C ILE A 162 26.81 0.88 -18.22
N ASP A 163 27.16 0.69 -16.96
CA ASP A 163 27.57 1.77 -16.08
C ASP A 163 28.95 2.32 -16.54
N PRO A 164 29.06 3.60 -16.87
CA PRO A 164 30.29 4.16 -17.44
C PRO A 164 31.45 4.24 -16.44
N LEU A 165 31.16 4.24 -15.13
CA LEU A 165 32.18 4.32 -14.08
C LEU A 165 32.76 2.94 -13.78
N SER A 166 31.90 1.94 -13.59
CA SER A 166 32.31 0.57 -13.25
C SER A 166 32.59 -0.29 -14.48
N ARG A 167 32.23 0.16 -15.69
CA ARG A 167 32.33 -0.59 -16.93
C ARG A 167 31.70 -1.99 -16.81
N SER A 168 30.54 -2.05 -16.21
CA SER A 168 29.81 -3.28 -15.91
C SER A 168 28.32 -3.12 -16.17
N PHE A 169 27.64 -4.24 -16.34
CA PHE A 169 26.20 -4.30 -16.43
C PHE A 169 25.63 -5.16 -15.29
N PHE A 170 24.43 -4.86 -14.92
CA PHE A 170 23.73 -5.47 -13.82
C PHE A 170 23.09 -6.82 -14.23
N VAL A 171 23.14 -7.81 -13.34
CA VAL A 171 22.47 -9.10 -13.50
C VAL A 171 21.73 -9.48 -12.20
N GLU A 172 20.60 -10.19 -12.36
CA GLU A 172 19.86 -10.75 -11.22
C GLU A 172 19.62 -12.26 -11.43
N ALA A 173 19.64 -12.98 -10.32
CA ALA A 173 19.18 -14.37 -10.23
C ALA A 173 18.21 -14.51 -9.05
N LYS A 174 17.18 -15.33 -9.22
CA LYS A 174 16.26 -15.66 -8.12
C LYS A 174 16.91 -16.66 -7.17
N LEU A 175 16.68 -16.41 -5.87
CA LEU A 175 17.02 -17.37 -4.83
C LEU A 175 15.78 -18.18 -4.45
N PRO A 176 15.90 -19.45 -4.11
CA PRO A 176 14.83 -20.20 -3.49
C PRO A 176 14.53 -19.64 -2.09
N VAL A 177 13.33 -19.89 -1.60
CA VAL A 177 12.96 -19.53 -0.24
C VAL A 177 13.74 -20.41 0.73
N ASP A 178 14.66 -19.83 1.47
CA ASP A 178 15.42 -20.52 2.52
C ASP A 178 15.61 -19.53 3.69
N LYS A 179 15.21 -19.94 4.90
CA LYS A 179 15.30 -19.13 6.12
C LYS A 179 16.74 -18.78 6.54
N ASN A 180 17.73 -19.46 5.96
CA ASN A 180 19.14 -19.19 6.23
C ASN A 180 19.70 -18.05 5.38
N PHE A 181 19.04 -17.69 4.30
CA PHE A 181 19.44 -16.53 3.50
C PHE A 181 19.02 -15.22 4.15
N ARG A 182 19.94 -14.29 4.17
CA ARG A 182 19.69 -12.94 4.70
C ARG A 182 19.94 -11.86 3.64
N PRO A 183 19.19 -10.77 3.67
CA PRO A 183 19.51 -9.62 2.84
C PRO A 183 20.96 -9.14 3.08
N ASN A 184 21.59 -8.65 2.02
CA ASN A 184 22.98 -8.19 2.03
C ASN A 184 24.05 -9.27 2.35
N GLN A 185 23.68 -10.55 2.32
CA GLN A 185 24.63 -11.64 2.46
C GLN A 185 25.51 -11.75 1.21
N LEU A 186 26.81 -11.96 1.41
CA LEU A 186 27.77 -12.13 0.32
C LEU A 186 27.61 -13.51 -0.31
N ALA A 187 27.59 -13.53 -1.65
CA ALA A 187 27.64 -14.76 -2.45
C ALA A 187 28.64 -14.63 -3.58
N GLN A 188 29.36 -15.68 -3.88
CA GLN A 188 30.18 -15.79 -5.10
C GLN A 188 29.30 -16.26 -6.24
N VAL A 189 29.42 -15.58 -7.38
CA VAL A 189 28.63 -15.87 -8.59
C VAL A 189 29.55 -16.42 -9.66
N LYS A 190 29.32 -17.64 -10.10
CA LYS A 190 30.01 -18.24 -11.26
C LYS A 190 29.01 -18.34 -12.40
N ILE A 191 29.19 -17.54 -13.43
CA ILE A 191 28.31 -17.54 -14.60
C ILE A 191 28.99 -18.37 -15.69
N LYS A 192 28.22 -19.28 -16.29
CA LYS A 192 28.73 -20.10 -17.40
C LYS A 192 28.64 -19.30 -18.70
N ASP A 193 29.78 -18.88 -19.22
CA ASP A 193 29.88 -18.07 -20.44
C ASP A 193 30.14 -18.86 -21.71
N TYR A 194 30.62 -20.12 -21.57
CA TYR A 194 30.95 -20.99 -22.69
C TYR A 194 30.71 -22.49 -22.40
N THR A 195 30.22 -23.21 -23.37
CA THR A 195 30.10 -24.68 -23.33
C THR A 195 30.69 -25.29 -24.61
N LYS A 196 31.74 -26.07 -24.49
CA LYS A 196 32.27 -26.83 -25.60
C LYS A 196 31.74 -28.27 -25.54
N LYS A 197 31.00 -28.70 -26.55
CA LYS A 197 30.40 -30.06 -26.60
C LYS A 197 31.42 -31.18 -26.81
N ASN A 198 32.59 -30.88 -27.39
CA ASN A 198 33.68 -31.84 -27.62
C ASN A 198 34.99 -31.17 -27.17
N ALA A 199 35.42 -31.46 -25.95
CA ALA A 199 36.81 -31.25 -25.55
C ALA A 199 37.52 -32.63 -25.75
N ILE A 200 38.48 -32.68 -26.66
CA ILE A 200 39.44 -33.76 -26.79
C ILE A 200 40.48 -33.59 -25.71
#